data_6a6614f17d74aa3f3bad91dfa297ee94
#
_entry.id   6a6614f17d74aa3f3bad91dfa297ee94
#
_cell.length_a   1.000
_cell.length_b   1.000
_cell.length_c   1.000
_cell.angle_alpha   90.00
_cell.angle_beta   90.00
_cell.angle_gamma   90.00
#
_symmetry.space_group_name_H-M   'P 1'
#
loop_
_entity.id
_entity.type
_entity.pdbx_description
1 polymer ?
#
loop_
_entity_poly.entity_id
_entity_poly.type
_entity_poly.pdbx_seq_one_letter_code
_entity_poly.pdbx_strand_id
1 'polypeptide(L)'
;MNKKSSLILGATLLALSGAAAAQATHTFYLGAARIDVRSKAPALQGGDALPAPGALLHVGDADTIGFGYVYRFAPSWSAELALGLPPSHKVYGDGVIKAAGQIAVVEQMPPTAFINYHFGEILPKLHPFVGVGINYTHFSKTRSTPSGDAITGGPTRITLTDSWGAAGHVGLNVQYSKNWSLVTTIAMADVKSDQKAYTQTRQGEVVRSTRVDFRPIVYTLSLGYSF
;
A
#
# COMPACT_ATOMS: atom_id res chain seq x y z
N MET A 1 16.59 -37.91 33.82
CA MET A 1 17.37 -38.20 32.62
C MET A 1 16.79 -37.39 31.46
N ASN A 2 17.48 -36.30 31.12
CA ASN A 2 17.08 -35.33 30.06
C ASN A 2 17.50 -35.84 28.69
N LYS A 3 16.58 -35.89 27.74
CA LYS A 3 16.92 -35.96 26.31
C LYS A 3 16.44 -34.69 25.63
N LYS A 4 17.38 -33.79 25.35
CA LYS A 4 17.22 -32.65 24.47
C LYS A 4 17.22 -33.14 23.01
N SER A 5 16.11 -33.02 22.31
CA SER A 5 16.05 -33.26 20.87
C SER A 5 16.34 -31.93 20.16
N SER A 6 17.54 -31.83 19.60
CA SER A 6 17.94 -30.74 18.72
C SER A 6 17.31 -30.96 17.33
N LEU A 7 16.42 -30.10 16.91
CA LEU A 7 15.94 -30.01 15.51
C LEU A 7 16.99 -29.23 14.72
N ILE A 8 17.75 -29.93 13.88
CA ILE A 8 18.64 -29.36 12.87
C ILE A 8 17.78 -29.08 11.63
N LEU A 9 17.49 -27.80 11.38
CA LEU A 9 16.84 -27.34 10.16
C LEU A 9 17.91 -27.27 9.06
N GLY A 10 17.97 -28.31 8.22
CA GLY A 10 18.87 -28.37 7.07
C GLY A 10 18.41 -27.42 5.96
N ALA A 11 19.11 -26.30 5.79
CA ALA A 11 18.98 -25.44 4.62
C ALA A 11 19.67 -26.13 3.42
N THR A 12 18.87 -26.73 2.54
CA THR A 12 19.36 -27.29 1.27
C THR A 12 19.52 -26.11 0.29
N LEU A 13 20.75 -25.58 0.17
CA LEU A 13 21.14 -24.70 -0.93
C LEU A 13 21.16 -25.54 -2.22
N LEU A 14 20.14 -25.38 -3.05
CA LEU A 14 20.20 -25.81 -4.45
C LEU A 14 21.20 -24.93 -5.20
N ALA A 15 22.40 -25.45 -5.39
CA ALA A 15 23.38 -24.89 -6.32
C ALA A 15 22.90 -25.15 -7.75
N LEU A 16 22.25 -24.16 -8.37
CA LEU A 16 22.03 -24.08 -9.82
C LEU A 16 23.34 -23.57 -10.45
N SER A 17 24.26 -24.49 -10.73
CA SER A 17 25.45 -24.24 -11.55
C SER A 17 25.05 -24.32 -13.03
N GLY A 18 25.30 -23.24 -13.79
CA GLY A 18 25.44 -23.31 -15.24
C GLY A 18 24.43 -22.48 -16.05
N ALA A 19 24.43 -21.15 -15.89
CA ALA A 19 24.10 -20.24 -16.97
C ALA A 19 25.07 -19.06 -16.85
N ALA A 20 25.57 -18.56 -17.97
CA ALA A 20 26.46 -17.39 -18.02
C ALA A 20 25.97 -16.35 -17.05
N ALA A 21 26.78 -15.99 -16.05
CA ALA A 21 26.41 -15.05 -15.02
C ALA A 21 26.09 -13.69 -15.67
N ALA A 22 24.84 -13.47 -16.01
CA ALA A 22 24.35 -12.12 -16.20
C ALA A 22 24.64 -11.40 -14.87
N GLN A 23 25.56 -10.44 -14.92
CA GLN A 23 26.02 -9.72 -13.76
C GLN A 23 24.78 -9.12 -13.09
N ALA A 24 24.51 -9.55 -11.85
CA ALA A 24 23.33 -9.08 -11.12
C ALA A 24 23.37 -7.55 -11.07
N THR A 25 22.33 -6.92 -11.53
CA THR A 25 22.23 -5.46 -11.57
C THR A 25 21.33 -5.00 -10.44
N HIS A 26 21.84 -4.07 -9.68
CA HIS A 26 21.14 -3.40 -8.59
C HIS A 26 20.64 -2.05 -9.08
N THR A 27 19.40 -1.73 -8.80
CA THR A 27 18.81 -0.43 -9.15
C THR A 27 18.11 0.16 -7.95
N PHE A 28 18.45 1.38 -7.60
CA PHE A 28 17.64 2.22 -6.73
C PHE A 28 16.79 3.17 -7.57
N TYR A 29 15.56 3.40 -7.16
CA TYR A 29 14.72 4.41 -7.78
C TYR A 29 14.08 5.34 -6.74
N LEU A 30 13.85 6.57 -7.15
CA LEU A 30 13.22 7.64 -6.36
C LEU A 30 12.35 8.48 -7.29
N GLY A 31 11.14 8.81 -6.85
CA GLY A 31 10.23 9.62 -7.65
C GLY A 31 8.95 10.02 -6.96
N ALA A 32 8.04 10.60 -7.73
CA ALA A 32 6.71 10.96 -7.29
C ALA A 32 5.77 9.76 -7.42
N ALA A 33 4.85 9.65 -6.48
CA ALA A 33 3.77 8.68 -6.51
C ALA A 33 2.43 9.36 -6.19
N ARG A 34 1.43 9.10 -7.03
CA ARG A 34 0.03 9.46 -6.78
C ARG A 34 -0.76 8.21 -6.49
N ILE A 35 -1.55 8.27 -5.43
CA ILE A 35 -2.38 7.17 -4.95
C ILE A 35 -3.84 7.57 -5.11
N ASP A 36 -4.53 6.99 -6.07
CA ASP A 36 -5.96 7.14 -6.24
C ASP A 36 -6.67 6.05 -5.44
N VAL A 37 -7.52 6.43 -4.50
CA VAL A 37 -8.20 5.49 -3.61
C VAL A 37 -9.65 5.33 -4.04
N ARG A 38 -10.00 4.14 -4.50
CA ARG A 38 -11.38 3.77 -4.87
C ARG A 38 -12.06 3.02 -3.73
N SER A 39 -12.06 3.63 -2.55
CA SER A 39 -12.53 2.98 -1.34
C SER A 39 -14.00 2.57 -1.41
N LYS A 40 -14.31 1.43 -0.81
CA LYS A 40 -15.67 0.99 -0.51
C LYS A 40 -15.75 0.60 0.96
N ALA A 41 -16.76 1.09 1.65
CA ALA A 41 -17.05 0.71 3.01
C ALA A 41 -18.56 0.58 3.19
N PRO A 42 -19.04 -0.50 3.82
CA PRO A 42 -20.43 -0.56 4.31
C PRO A 42 -20.68 0.57 5.30
N ALA A 43 -21.96 0.87 5.55
CA ALA A 43 -22.36 1.81 6.59
C ALA A 43 -21.74 1.41 7.94
N LEU A 44 -21.36 2.42 8.71
CA LEU A 44 -20.90 2.25 10.09
C LEU A 44 -21.93 1.50 10.91
N GLN A 45 -21.52 0.45 11.59
CA GLN A 45 -22.35 -0.40 12.44
C GLN A 45 -22.00 -0.16 13.92
N GLY A 46 -22.96 -0.42 14.80
CA GLY A 46 -22.82 -0.22 16.26
C GLY A 46 -23.18 1.20 16.69
N GLY A 47 -23.38 1.40 17.99
CA GLY A 47 -23.90 2.64 18.53
C GLY A 47 -25.33 2.91 18.09
N ASP A 48 -25.72 4.18 18.03
CA ASP A 48 -27.01 4.58 17.48
C ASP A 48 -26.96 4.41 15.96
N ALA A 49 -27.59 3.36 15.45
CA ALA A 49 -27.66 3.09 14.03
C ALA A 49 -28.41 4.22 13.31
N LEU A 50 -27.74 4.87 12.37
CA LEU A 50 -28.36 5.86 11.50
C LEU A 50 -29.22 5.16 10.43
N PRO A 51 -30.37 5.73 10.04
CA PRO A 51 -31.24 5.15 9.02
C PRO A 51 -30.50 5.02 7.68
N ALA A 52 -30.95 4.06 6.84
CA ALA A 52 -30.38 3.88 5.51
C ALA A 52 -30.42 5.19 4.68
N PRO A 53 -29.36 5.50 3.90
CA PRO A 53 -28.19 4.69 3.56
C PRO A 53 -27.13 4.58 4.65
N GLY A 54 -27.32 5.16 5.82
CA GLY A 54 -26.35 5.14 6.92
C GLY A 54 -25.19 6.11 6.76
N ALA A 55 -24.29 6.11 7.75
CA ALA A 55 -23.04 6.87 7.70
C ALA A 55 -22.01 6.09 6.90
N LEU A 56 -21.65 6.61 5.74
CA LEU A 56 -20.65 6.05 4.84
C LEU A 56 -19.36 6.85 4.92
N LEU A 57 -18.25 6.23 4.48
CA LEU A 57 -16.91 6.83 4.45
C LEU A 57 -16.34 6.81 3.03
N HIS A 58 -15.67 7.89 2.68
CA HIS A 58 -14.88 7.98 1.47
C HIS A 58 -13.44 8.39 1.81
N VAL A 59 -12.47 7.60 1.35
CA VAL A 59 -11.04 7.89 1.53
C VAL A 59 -10.54 8.63 0.30
N GLY A 60 -9.97 9.80 0.49
CA GLY A 60 -9.42 10.64 -0.58
C GLY A 60 -8.05 10.18 -1.05
N ASP A 61 -7.67 10.68 -2.23
CA ASP A 61 -6.37 10.45 -2.85
C ASP A 61 -5.24 11.11 -2.06
N ALA A 62 -4.00 10.67 -2.33
CA ALA A 62 -2.81 11.28 -1.77
C ALA A 62 -1.64 11.24 -2.75
N ASP A 63 -0.76 12.23 -2.62
CA ASP A 63 0.52 12.27 -3.31
C ASP A 63 1.66 12.02 -2.30
N THR A 64 2.72 11.35 -2.74
CA THR A 64 3.87 11.06 -1.90
C THR A 64 5.15 10.90 -2.72
N ILE A 65 6.28 10.72 -2.02
CA ILE A 65 7.55 10.31 -2.63
C ILE A 65 7.67 8.80 -2.50
N GLY A 66 7.80 8.14 -3.64
CA GLY A 66 8.09 6.72 -3.75
C GLY A 66 9.58 6.47 -3.96
N PHE A 67 10.10 5.40 -3.38
CA PHE A 67 11.46 4.92 -3.59
C PHE A 67 11.50 3.40 -3.48
N GLY A 68 12.55 2.78 -4.00
CA GLY A 68 12.66 1.35 -3.91
C GLY A 68 13.95 0.81 -4.48
N TYR A 69 14.05 -0.50 -4.37
CA TYR A 69 15.24 -1.25 -4.76
C TYR A 69 14.83 -2.44 -5.61
N VAL A 70 15.52 -2.61 -6.73
CA VAL A 70 15.35 -3.72 -7.67
C VAL A 70 16.63 -4.50 -7.74
N TYR A 71 16.55 -5.81 -7.57
CA TYR A 71 17.62 -6.77 -7.76
C TYR A 71 17.29 -7.66 -8.96
N ARG A 72 17.99 -7.45 -10.08
CA ARG A 72 17.86 -8.28 -11.28
C ARG A 72 18.75 -9.50 -11.16
N PHE A 73 18.17 -10.63 -10.88
CA PHE A 73 18.86 -11.90 -10.66
C PHE A 73 18.95 -12.77 -11.93
N ALA A 74 18.22 -12.41 -12.99
CA ALA A 74 18.28 -13.05 -14.30
C ALA A 74 17.96 -12.03 -15.41
N PRO A 75 18.28 -12.30 -16.69
CA PRO A 75 18.06 -11.35 -17.79
C PRO A 75 16.64 -10.79 -17.88
N SER A 76 15.63 -11.62 -17.58
CA SER A 76 14.21 -11.23 -17.64
C SER A 76 13.53 -11.17 -16.26
N TRP A 77 14.26 -11.40 -15.15
CA TRP A 77 13.61 -11.48 -13.83
C TRP A 77 14.29 -10.61 -12.79
N SER A 78 13.50 -9.96 -11.97
CA SER A 78 13.99 -9.21 -10.81
C SER A 78 13.07 -9.36 -9.60
N ALA A 79 13.65 -9.17 -8.41
CA ALA A 79 12.93 -8.91 -7.18
C ALA A 79 12.95 -7.40 -6.90
N GLU A 80 11.85 -6.88 -6.42
CA GLU A 80 11.70 -5.46 -6.10
C GLU A 80 11.08 -5.27 -4.72
N LEU A 81 11.59 -4.28 -3.99
CA LEU A 81 10.98 -3.74 -2.79
C LEU A 81 10.58 -2.29 -3.06
N ALA A 82 9.30 -2.05 -3.17
CA ALA A 82 8.71 -0.72 -3.35
C ALA A 82 8.30 -0.14 -2.00
N LEU A 83 8.72 1.08 -1.74
CA LEU A 83 8.54 1.83 -0.51
C LEU A 83 8.10 3.26 -0.83
N GLY A 84 7.68 4.01 0.20
CA GLY A 84 7.36 5.44 0.08
C GLY A 84 7.30 6.12 1.43
N LEU A 85 7.35 7.44 1.41
CA LEU A 85 7.00 8.21 2.60
C LEU A 85 5.52 7.96 2.92
N PRO A 86 5.15 7.85 4.21
CA PRO A 86 3.77 7.58 4.58
C PRO A 86 2.80 8.64 4.04
N PRO A 87 1.95 8.33 3.05
CA PRO A 87 0.94 9.26 2.57
C PRO A 87 -0.13 9.49 3.64
N SER A 88 -0.67 10.71 3.65
CA SER A 88 -1.74 11.12 4.54
C SER A 88 -3.04 11.26 3.74
N HIS A 89 -3.99 10.38 3.97
CA HIS A 89 -5.29 10.38 3.30
C HIS A 89 -6.33 11.12 4.14
N LYS A 90 -7.07 12.02 3.52
CA LYS A 90 -8.25 12.64 4.10
C LYS A 90 -9.43 11.69 3.99
N VAL A 91 -10.16 11.51 5.08
CA VAL A 91 -11.39 10.71 5.10
C VAL A 91 -12.59 11.65 5.18
N TYR A 92 -13.51 11.48 4.28
CA TYR A 92 -14.73 12.29 4.19
C TYR A 92 -15.94 11.47 4.60
N GLY A 93 -16.89 12.15 5.23
CA GLY A 93 -18.22 11.60 5.43
C GLY A 93 -18.95 11.46 4.10
N ASP A 94 -19.76 10.39 3.98
CA ASP A 94 -20.63 10.16 2.84
C ASP A 94 -21.99 9.61 3.32
N GLY A 95 -22.95 9.42 2.41
CA GLY A 95 -24.32 9.08 2.78
C GLY A 95 -24.95 10.21 3.60
N VAL A 96 -25.55 9.87 4.74
CA VAL A 96 -26.24 10.83 5.60
C VAL A 96 -25.32 11.83 6.31
N ILE A 97 -24.02 11.55 6.36
CA ILE A 97 -23.00 12.43 6.98
C ILE A 97 -22.13 13.19 5.96
N LYS A 98 -22.53 13.23 4.70
CA LYS A 98 -21.77 13.90 3.63
C LYS A 98 -21.52 15.38 3.91
N ALA A 99 -22.47 16.07 4.53
CA ALA A 99 -22.36 17.48 4.88
C ALA A 99 -21.26 17.79 5.91
N ALA A 100 -20.76 16.78 6.65
CA ALA A 100 -19.67 16.95 7.60
C ALA A 100 -18.29 17.21 6.93
N GLY A 101 -18.18 16.95 5.63
CA GLY A 101 -16.93 17.11 4.91
C GLY A 101 -15.84 16.16 5.39
N GLN A 102 -14.64 16.69 5.66
CA GLN A 102 -13.53 15.89 6.17
C GLN A 102 -13.73 15.55 7.65
N ILE A 103 -13.81 14.26 7.96
CA ILE A 103 -14.09 13.75 9.31
C ILE A 103 -12.89 13.09 9.99
N ALA A 104 -11.89 12.65 9.21
CA ALA A 104 -10.68 12.03 9.76
C ALA A 104 -9.48 12.19 8.82
N VAL A 105 -8.32 11.80 9.32
CA VAL A 105 -7.07 11.63 8.56
C VAL A 105 -6.46 10.29 8.94
N VAL A 106 -5.92 9.58 7.94
CA VAL A 106 -5.21 8.32 8.13
C VAL A 106 -3.88 8.36 7.40
N GLU A 107 -2.80 8.02 8.08
CA GLU A 107 -1.51 7.76 7.47
C GLU A 107 -1.31 6.26 7.31
N GLN A 108 -0.72 5.84 6.20
CA GLN A 108 -0.41 4.44 5.93
C GLN A 108 1.01 4.27 5.43
N MET A 109 1.59 3.11 5.68
CA MET A 109 2.91 2.72 5.18
C MET A 109 2.74 1.38 4.46
N PRO A 110 2.70 1.36 3.11
CA PRO A 110 2.42 0.17 2.32
C PRO A 110 3.67 -0.41 1.64
N PRO A 111 4.68 -0.97 2.36
CA PRO A 111 5.75 -1.70 1.71
C PRO A 111 5.18 -2.82 0.84
N THR A 112 5.72 -2.95 -0.38
CA THR A 112 5.28 -3.96 -1.34
C THR A 112 6.48 -4.65 -1.96
N ALA A 113 6.49 -5.98 -1.92
CA ALA A 113 7.51 -6.79 -2.57
C ALA A 113 6.94 -7.39 -3.85
N PHE A 114 7.70 -7.29 -4.96
CA PHE A 114 7.31 -7.83 -6.26
C PHE A 114 8.37 -8.80 -6.81
N ILE A 115 7.91 -9.72 -7.65
CA ILE A 115 8.72 -10.41 -8.64
C ILE A 115 8.28 -9.89 -10.01
N ASN A 116 9.25 -9.39 -10.76
CA ASN A 116 9.02 -8.75 -12.05
C ASN A 116 9.54 -9.60 -13.19
N TYR A 117 8.79 -9.62 -14.28
CA TYR A 117 9.21 -10.13 -15.57
C TYR A 117 9.44 -8.95 -16.52
N HIS A 118 10.66 -8.84 -17.04
CA HIS A 118 11.07 -7.80 -17.98
C HIS A 118 10.99 -8.36 -19.41
N PHE A 119 10.20 -7.72 -20.23
CA PHE A 119 10.20 -7.98 -21.65
C PHE A 119 11.47 -7.40 -22.30
N GLY A 120 11.85 -7.93 -23.43
CA GLY A 120 12.94 -7.36 -24.22
C GLY A 120 12.66 -5.92 -24.63
N GLU A 121 13.64 -5.29 -25.25
CA GLU A 121 13.50 -3.97 -25.84
C GLU A 121 12.47 -4.00 -26.96
N ILE A 122 11.37 -3.27 -26.80
CA ILE A 122 10.27 -3.20 -27.80
C ILE A 122 10.44 -2.00 -28.76
N LEU A 123 11.09 -0.94 -28.28
CA LEU A 123 11.53 0.23 -29.02
C LEU A 123 12.89 0.64 -28.44
N PRO A 124 13.74 1.41 -29.17
CA PRO A 124 15.04 1.82 -28.67
C PRO A 124 14.97 2.36 -27.23
N LYS A 125 15.68 1.72 -26.30
CA LYS A 125 15.76 2.06 -24.87
C LYS A 125 14.47 1.84 -24.05
N LEU A 126 13.40 1.27 -24.60
CA LEU A 126 12.12 1.05 -23.93
C LEU A 126 11.94 -0.42 -23.54
N HIS A 127 11.91 -0.67 -22.25
CA HIS A 127 11.80 -2.00 -21.66
C HIS A 127 10.54 -2.09 -20.78
N PRO A 128 9.44 -2.67 -21.27
CA PRO A 128 8.26 -2.93 -20.45
C PRO A 128 8.51 -4.05 -19.46
N PHE A 129 7.77 -4.02 -18.36
CA PHE A 129 7.77 -5.09 -17.39
C PHE A 129 6.40 -5.23 -16.71
N VAL A 130 6.17 -6.41 -16.14
CA VAL A 130 5.01 -6.69 -15.30
C VAL A 130 5.48 -7.37 -14.03
N GLY A 131 4.79 -7.15 -12.93
CA GLY A 131 5.13 -7.77 -11.66
C GLY A 131 3.90 -8.17 -10.86
N VAL A 132 4.10 -9.23 -10.07
CA VAL A 132 3.15 -9.70 -9.07
C VAL A 132 3.83 -9.76 -7.72
N GLY A 133 3.07 -9.54 -6.65
CA GLY A 133 3.71 -9.41 -5.35
C GLY A 133 2.75 -9.44 -4.18
N ILE A 134 3.30 -9.08 -3.03
CA ILE A 134 2.60 -9.01 -1.74
C ILE A 134 2.78 -7.61 -1.18
N ASN A 135 1.65 -7.01 -0.81
CA ASN A 135 1.59 -5.75 -0.11
C ASN A 135 1.33 -6.01 1.38
N TYR A 136 2.06 -5.31 2.24
CA TYR A 136 1.72 -5.12 3.64
C TYR A 136 1.41 -3.65 3.86
N THR A 137 0.26 -3.32 4.44
CA THR A 137 -0.10 -1.95 4.78
C THR A 137 -0.27 -1.82 6.28
N HIS A 138 0.60 -1.01 6.89
CA HIS A 138 0.48 -0.59 8.28
C HIS A 138 -0.22 0.77 8.34
N PHE A 139 -1.27 0.88 9.18
CA PHE A 139 -1.99 2.11 9.39
C PHE A 139 -1.49 2.78 10.68
N SER A 140 -0.96 4.00 10.51
CA SER A 140 -0.43 4.81 11.61
C SER A 140 -1.21 6.14 11.70
N LYS A 141 -1.07 6.82 12.83
CA LYS A 141 -1.55 8.20 13.05
C LYS A 141 -2.95 8.49 12.50
N THR A 142 -3.93 7.69 12.89
CA THR A 142 -5.33 7.97 12.62
C THR A 142 -5.83 9.05 13.58
N ARG A 143 -6.48 10.08 13.04
CA ARG A 143 -7.01 11.20 13.83
C ARG A 143 -8.40 11.59 13.33
N SER A 144 -9.34 11.77 14.26
CA SER A 144 -10.60 12.45 13.99
C SER A 144 -10.35 13.95 13.80
N THR A 145 -11.23 14.61 13.06
CA THR A 145 -11.28 16.07 12.95
C THR A 145 -12.36 16.67 13.87
N PRO A 146 -12.35 17.97 14.13
CA PRO A 146 -13.46 18.61 14.86
C PRO A 146 -14.85 18.31 14.25
N SER A 147 -14.94 18.26 12.91
CA SER A 147 -16.20 17.87 12.23
C SER A 147 -16.55 16.41 12.50
N GLY A 148 -15.54 15.52 12.51
CA GLY A 148 -15.72 14.11 12.85
C GLY A 148 -16.23 13.95 14.29
N ASP A 149 -15.61 14.64 15.24
CA ASP A 149 -16.01 14.61 16.65
C ASP A 149 -17.42 15.18 16.85
N ALA A 150 -17.77 16.25 16.14
CA ALA A 150 -19.09 16.84 16.22
C ALA A 150 -20.20 15.88 15.76
N ILE A 151 -20.03 15.19 14.64
CA ILE A 151 -21.04 14.25 14.11
C ILE A 151 -21.11 12.94 14.88
N THR A 152 -20.00 12.53 15.53
CA THR A 152 -19.97 11.29 16.34
C THR A 152 -20.46 11.51 17.77
N GLY A 153 -20.57 12.77 18.23
CA GLY A 153 -21.06 13.16 19.56
C GLY A 153 -19.96 13.36 20.60
N GLY A 154 -18.69 13.42 20.18
CA GLY A 154 -17.54 13.68 21.08
C GLY A 154 -16.19 13.27 20.52
N PRO A 155 -15.11 13.47 21.29
CA PRO A 155 -13.76 13.07 20.89
C PRO A 155 -13.69 11.61 20.47
N THR A 156 -13.16 11.35 19.27
CA THR A 156 -13.18 10.03 18.65
C THR A 156 -11.77 9.52 18.37
N ARG A 157 -11.44 8.36 18.94
CA ARG A 157 -10.25 7.59 18.62
C ARG A 157 -10.57 6.56 17.55
N ILE A 158 -9.79 6.56 16.46
CA ILE A 158 -9.97 5.65 15.34
C ILE A 158 -8.83 4.66 15.32
N THR A 159 -9.12 3.39 15.08
CA THR A 159 -8.14 2.32 14.87
C THR A 159 -8.43 1.56 13.59
N LEU A 160 -7.38 1.16 12.89
CA LEU A 160 -7.44 0.29 11.72
C LEU A 160 -6.52 -0.90 11.96
N THR A 161 -6.94 -2.08 11.48
CA THR A 161 -6.08 -3.27 11.46
C THR A 161 -5.14 -3.21 10.26
N ASP A 162 -3.92 -3.73 10.43
CA ASP A 162 -2.99 -3.89 9.32
C ASP A 162 -3.55 -4.84 8.26
N SER A 163 -3.08 -4.67 7.02
CA SER A 163 -3.56 -5.41 5.86
C SER A 163 -2.42 -6.15 5.15
N TRP A 164 -2.66 -7.40 4.80
CA TRP A 164 -1.86 -8.16 3.85
C TRP A 164 -2.70 -8.46 2.63
N GLY A 165 -2.14 -8.24 1.44
CA GLY A 165 -2.87 -8.48 0.21
C GLY A 165 -1.97 -8.75 -0.99
N ALA A 166 -2.58 -9.31 -2.05
CA ALA A 166 -1.89 -9.43 -3.32
C ALA A 166 -1.71 -8.06 -3.97
N ALA A 167 -0.61 -7.91 -4.70
CA ALA A 167 -0.32 -6.72 -5.48
C ALA A 167 0.14 -7.09 -6.88
N GLY A 168 -0.08 -6.18 -7.83
CA GLY A 168 0.41 -6.31 -9.18
C GLY A 168 0.71 -4.96 -9.79
N HIS A 169 1.65 -4.91 -10.71
CA HIS A 169 1.94 -3.69 -11.46
C HIS A 169 2.36 -3.98 -12.89
N VAL A 170 2.24 -2.97 -13.71
CA VAL A 170 2.84 -2.88 -15.04
C VAL A 170 3.69 -1.64 -15.10
N GLY A 171 4.78 -1.68 -15.83
CA GLY A 171 5.67 -0.53 -15.91
C GLY A 171 6.48 -0.48 -17.20
N LEU A 172 7.07 0.68 -17.39
CA LEU A 172 8.01 0.96 -18.46
C LEU A 172 9.30 1.50 -17.87
N ASN A 173 10.42 0.96 -18.34
CA ASN A 173 11.75 1.47 -18.05
C ASN A 173 12.34 2.04 -19.33
N VAL A 174 12.63 3.34 -19.32
CA VAL A 174 13.28 4.05 -20.42
C VAL A 174 14.74 4.29 -20.08
N GLN A 175 15.64 3.56 -20.71
CA GLN A 175 17.08 3.65 -20.49
C GLN A 175 17.63 4.94 -21.09
N TYR A 176 18.03 5.89 -20.26
CA TYR A 176 18.61 7.14 -20.72
C TYR A 176 20.12 7.02 -20.97
N SER A 177 20.84 6.40 -20.02
CA SER A 177 22.28 6.13 -20.13
C SER A 177 22.59 4.75 -19.57
N LYS A 178 23.87 4.38 -19.49
CA LYS A 178 24.33 3.08 -18.94
C LYS A 178 23.77 2.82 -17.54
N ASN A 179 23.68 3.85 -16.70
CA ASN A 179 23.31 3.72 -15.29
C ASN A 179 21.95 4.38 -14.96
N TRP A 180 21.44 5.29 -15.81
CA TRP A 180 20.24 6.07 -15.50
C TRP A 180 19.06 5.65 -16.36
N SER A 181 17.91 5.55 -15.73
CA SER A 181 16.64 5.26 -16.37
C SER A 181 15.50 6.09 -15.80
N LEU A 182 14.46 6.29 -16.59
CA LEU A 182 13.17 6.78 -16.15
C LEU A 182 12.24 5.58 -16.04
N VAL A 183 11.61 5.41 -14.88
CA VAL A 183 10.70 4.29 -14.61
C VAL A 183 9.32 4.85 -14.30
N THR A 184 8.30 4.37 -14.99
CA THR A 184 6.90 4.66 -14.67
C THR A 184 6.15 3.37 -14.42
N THR A 185 5.26 3.35 -13.42
CA THR A 185 4.43 2.18 -13.10
C THR A 185 2.98 2.56 -12.83
N ILE A 186 2.09 1.60 -13.06
CA ILE A 186 0.73 1.58 -12.55
C ILE A 186 0.61 0.32 -11.72
N ALA A 187 0.36 0.48 -10.42
CA ALA A 187 0.27 -0.61 -9.47
C ALA A 187 -1.12 -0.65 -8.81
N MET A 188 -1.54 -1.83 -8.41
CA MET A 188 -2.77 -2.09 -7.65
C MET A 188 -2.46 -3.06 -6.53
N ALA A 189 -3.17 -2.91 -5.40
CA ALA A 189 -3.06 -3.84 -4.28
C ALA A 189 -4.43 -4.09 -3.64
N ASP A 190 -4.61 -5.29 -3.09
CA ASP A 190 -5.78 -5.61 -2.26
C ASP A 190 -5.49 -5.17 -0.82
N VAL A 191 -6.07 -4.03 -0.42
CA VAL A 191 -5.86 -3.44 0.91
C VAL A 191 -7.20 -3.31 1.62
N LYS A 192 -7.39 -4.10 2.68
CA LYS A 192 -8.60 -4.12 3.49
C LYS A 192 -8.27 -3.96 4.96
N SER A 193 -9.05 -3.16 5.68
CA SER A 193 -8.85 -2.92 7.11
C SER A 193 -10.18 -2.88 7.85
N ASP A 194 -10.21 -3.51 9.01
CA ASP A 194 -11.31 -3.36 9.94
C ASP A 194 -11.09 -2.09 10.77
N GLN A 195 -12.00 -1.13 10.60
CA GLN A 195 -11.97 0.15 11.30
C GLN A 195 -12.88 0.10 12.52
N LYS A 196 -12.39 0.63 13.64
CA LYS A 196 -13.19 0.91 14.84
C LYS A 196 -13.02 2.36 15.26
N ALA A 197 -14.13 3.03 15.53
CA ALA A 197 -14.19 4.38 16.07
C ALA A 197 -14.77 4.33 17.48
N TYR A 198 -14.00 4.79 18.45
CA TYR A 198 -14.37 4.87 19.86
C TYR A 198 -14.66 6.32 20.20
N THR A 199 -15.90 6.67 20.41
CA THR A 199 -16.34 8.04 20.70
C THR A 199 -16.71 8.18 22.15
N GLN A 200 -16.13 9.15 22.85
CA GLN A 200 -16.50 9.53 24.21
C GLN A 200 -17.69 10.48 24.17
N THR A 201 -18.89 9.96 24.40
CA THR A 201 -20.10 10.76 24.47
C THR A 201 -20.46 11.13 25.91
N ARG A 202 -21.42 12.02 26.10
CA ARG A 202 -21.92 12.35 27.46
C ARG A 202 -22.59 11.16 28.15
N GLN A 203 -23.07 10.17 27.39
CA GLN A 203 -23.72 8.96 27.91
C GLN A 203 -22.75 7.78 28.09
N GLY A 204 -21.48 7.94 27.73
CA GLY A 204 -20.45 6.90 27.80
C GLY A 204 -19.75 6.67 26.45
N GLU A 205 -18.88 5.67 26.38
CA GLU A 205 -18.18 5.31 25.18
C GLU A 205 -19.10 4.59 24.19
N VAL A 206 -19.15 5.09 22.96
CA VAL A 206 -19.86 4.47 21.84
C VAL A 206 -18.86 3.94 20.83
N VAL A 207 -18.98 2.67 20.44
CA VAL A 207 -18.10 2.01 19.48
C VAL A 207 -18.85 1.78 18.17
N ARG A 208 -18.25 2.27 17.08
CA ARG A 208 -18.76 2.04 15.71
C ARG A 208 -17.68 1.35 14.89
N SER A 209 -18.05 0.46 13.99
CA SER A 209 -17.12 -0.28 13.16
C SER A 209 -17.60 -0.38 11.72
N THR A 210 -16.64 -0.52 10.80
CA THR A 210 -16.87 -0.86 9.39
C THR A 210 -15.61 -1.54 8.84
N ARG A 211 -15.75 -2.22 7.71
CA ARG A 211 -14.61 -2.76 6.96
C ARG A 211 -14.38 -1.89 5.73
N VAL A 212 -13.20 -1.30 5.65
CA VAL A 212 -12.80 -0.45 4.52
C VAL A 212 -11.99 -1.28 3.53
N ASP A 213 -12.45 -1.33 2.29
CA ASP A 213 -11.73 -1.86 1.13
C ASP A 213 -11.17 -0.66 0.35
N PHE A 214 -9.85 -0.41 0.43
CA PHE A 214 -9.21 0.81 -0.07
C PHE A 214 -9.05 0.83 -1.58
N ARG A 215 -8.76 -0.31 -2.23
CA ARG A 215 -8.55 -0.46 -3.68
C ARG A 215 -7.65 0.63 -4.29
N PRO A 216 -6.43 0.82 -3.79
CA PRO A 216 -5.54 1.84 -4.31
C PRO A 216 -5.08 1.51 -5.73
N ILE A 217 -5.01 2.55 -6.57
CA ILE A 217 -4.26 2.55 -7.82
C ILE A 217 -3.12 3.54 -7.63
N VAL A 218 -1.89 3.08 -7.81
CA VAL A 218 -0.69 3.89 -7.59
C VAL A 218 -0.01 4.15 -8.92
N TYR A 219 0.15 5.41 -9.27
CA TYR A 219 0.90 5.86 -10.44
C TYR A 219 2.24 6.39 -9.96
N THR A 220 3.34 5.94 -10.57
CA THR A 220 4.67 6.44 -10.23
C THR A 220 5.41 6.98 -11.43
N LEU A 221 6.27 7.95 -11.18
CA LEU A 221 7.29 8.43 -12.10
C LEU A 221 8.58 8.63 -11.32
N SER A 222 9.61 7.86 -11.64
CA SER A 222 10.82 7.76 -10.84
C SER A 222 12.08 7.77 -11.71
N LEU A 223 13.16 8.30 -11.16
CA LEU A 223 14.51 8.13 -11.68
C LEU A 223 15.13 6.88 -11.06
N GLY A 224 15.67 6.00 -11.89
CA GLY A 224 16.41 4.81 -11.49
C GLY A 224 17.91 4.96 -11.74
N TYR A 225 18.72 4.51 -10.80
CA TYR A 225 20.16 4.40 -10.92
C TYR A 225 20.61 2.95 -10.73
N SER A 226 21.25 2.41 -11.75
CA SER A 226 21.72 1.02 -11.77
C SER A 226 23.25 0.95 -11.64
N PHE A 227 23.75 -0.06 -10.88
CA PHE A 227 25.19 -0.28 -10.62
C PHE A 227 25.52 -1.76 -10.47
#